data_12741506d3b52410293c1ce2c369d185
#
_entry.id   12741506d3b52410293c1ce2c369d185
#
_cell.length_a   1.000
_cell.length_b   1.000
_cell.length_c   1.000
_cell.angle_alpha   90.00
_cell.angle_beta   90.00
_cell.angle_gamma   90.00
#
_symmetry.space_group_name_H-M   'P 1'
#
loop_
_entity.id
_entity.type
_entity.pdbx_description
1 polymer ?
#
loop_
_entity_poly.entity_id
_entity_poly.type
_entity_poly.pdbx_seq_one_letter_code
_entity_poly.pdbx_strand_id
1 'polypeptide(L)'
;MDSAEIFYHGSCYLFDKFSLSFLGAGEGKSKFGHGIYITSSYETAVLYATKAASINGEDCRYVYTVEVPQITDDNHIFSCRPVNAEIVSRSENAVGETIPEEVKSAGKCFRKYLGNLLTGQGSTIKKMMSKADSAAENAASEFLNKIGVVYLAWPHSQTKPDGDTNRAVLNENDIRIIKIEQVEPDKKI
;
A
#
# COMPACT_ATOMS: atom_id res chain seq x y z
N MET A 1 1.67 -24.84 5.07
CA MET A 1 1.50 -23.68 5.97
C MET A 1 2.06 -22.51 5.23
N ASP A 2 1.23 -21.59 4.83
CA ASP A 2 1.71 -20.38 4.17
C ASP A 2 2.58 -19.64 5.16
N SER A 3 3.84 -19.41 4.78
CA SER A 3 4.77 -18.68 5.64
C SER A 3 4.28 -17.23 5.74
N ALA A 4 4.28 -16.71 6.96
CA ALA A 4 3.88 -15.33 7.23
C ALA A 4 5.11 -14.45 7.44
N GLU A 5 4.97 -13.17 7.14
CA GLU A 5 6.01 -12.17 7.34
C GLU A 5 5.61 -11.18 8.43
N ILE A 6 6.61 -10.66 9.14
CA ILE A 6 6.42 -9.66 10.19
C ILE A 6 6.69 -8.27 9.63
N PHE A 7 5.72 -7.39 9.82
CA PHE A 7 5.78 -5.98 9.45
C PHE A 7 5.33 -5.09 10.59
N TYR A 8 5.44 -3.77 10.40
CA TYR A 8 5.09 -2.77 11.39
C TYR A 8 4.19 -1.69 10.81
N HIS A 9 3.28 -1.17 11.64
CA HIS A 9 2.44 -0.02 11.31
C HIS A 9 2.51 1.01 12.45
N GLY A 10 2.69 2.28 12.10
CA GLY A 10 2.69 3.37 13.07
C GLY A 10 1.39 4.15 13.04
N SER A 11 0.78 4.39 14.22
CA SER A 11 -0.46 5.15 14.38
C SER A 11 -0.43 6.03 15.62
N CYS A 12 -1.21 7.10 15.64
CA CYS A 12 -1.50 7.86 16.86
C CYS A 12 -2.76 7.35 17.58
N TYR A 13 -3.50 6.42 16.99
CA TYR A 13 -4.71 5.84 17.57
C TYR A 13 -4.48 4.40 17.99
N LEU A 14 -5.11 4.02 19.12
CA LEU A 14 -5.16 2.64 19.58
C LEU A 14 -6.42 1.96 19.02
N PHE A 15 -6.24 0.81 18.39
CA PHE A 15 -7.33 -0.01 17.85
C PHE A 15 -6.96 -1.50 17.95
N ASP A 16 -7.94 -2.37 17.92
CA ASP A 16 -7.79 -3.83 18.01
C ASP A 16 -7.88 -4.52 16.63
N LYS A 17 -8.35 -3.80 15.60
CA LYS A 17 -8.50 -4.31 14.24
C LYS A 17 -8.24 -3.19 13.21
N PHE A 18 -7.53 -3.53 12.13
CA PHE A 18 -7.42 -2.66 10.97
C PHE A 18 -8.74 -2.58 10.21
N SER A 19 -9.01 -1.42 9.62
CA SER A 19 -10.12 -1.24 8.69
C SER A 19 -9.77 -0.28 7.57
N LEU A 20 -10.09 -0.67 6.35
CA LEU A 20 -9.92 0.16 5.16
C LEU A 20 -10.83 1.41 5.18
N SER A 21 -11.90 1.42 5.98
CA SER A 21 -12.79 2.57 6.12
C SER A 21 -12.13 3.78 6.82
N PHE A 22 -11.04 3.57 7.56
CA PHE A 22 -10.27 4.63 8.23
C PHE A 22 -9.04 5.09 7.44
N LEU A 23 -8.90 4.67 6.19
CA LEU A 23 -7.81 5.12 5.32
C LEU A 23 -7.92 6.64 5.09
N GLY A 24 -6.81 7.33 5.34
CA GLY A 24 -6.76 8.80 5.24
C GLY A 24 -6.85 9.53 6.57
N ALA A 25 -7.16 8.85 7.68
CA ALA A 25 -7.11 9.44 9.02
C ALA A 25 -5.67 9.74 9.52
N GLY A 26 -4.64 9.25 8.83
CA GLY A 26 -3.23 9.54 9.09
C GLY A 26 -2.68 10.68 8.23
N GLU A 27 -1.50 10.52 7.60
CA GLU A 27 -0.88 11.52 6.69
C GLU A 27 -1.73 11.85 5.43
N GLY A 28 -2.86 11.20 5.23
CA GLY A 28 -3.92 11.57 4.30
C GLY A 28 -3.59 11.47 2.81
N LYS A 29 -2.48 10.84 2.40
CA LYS A 29 -2.10 10.76 0.99
C LYS A 29 -1.87 9.32 0.57
N SER A 30 -2.84 8.72 -0.11
CA SER A 30 -2.73 7.40 -0.77
C SER A 30 -1.78 7.44 -1.98
N LYS A 31 -0.55 7.95 -1.80
CA LYS A 31 0.43 8.16 -2.87
C LYS A 31 0.80 6.88 -3.60
N PHE A 32 0.77 5.77 -2.90
CA PHE A 32 1.17 4.45 -3.40
C PHE A 32 -0.01 3.49 -3.59
N GLY A 33 -1.25 4.00 -3.53
CA GLY A 33 -2.48 3.23 -3.67
C GLY A 33 -3.32 3.22 -2.40
N HIS A 34 -4.56 2.76 -2.52
CA HIS A 34 -5.48 2.63 -1.40
C HIS A 34 -5.25 1.30 -0.69
N GLY A 35 -4.89 1.31 0.58
CA GLY A 35 -4.58 0.14 1.37
C GLY A 35 -3.98 0.50 2.73
N ILE A 36 -3.80 -0.48 3.60
CA ILE A 36 -3.21 -0.31 4.93
C ILE A 36 -1.70 -0.34 4.79
N TYR A 37 -1.05 0.76 5.12
CA TYR A 37 0.40 0.93 4.95
C TYR A 37 1.17 0.30 6.09
N ILE A 38 2.10 -0.59 5.74
CA ILE A 38 3.02 -1.27 6.64
C ILE A 38 4.45 -1.14 6.13
N THR A 39 5.42 -1.29 7.02
CA THR A 39 6.85 -1.20 6.71
C THR A 39 7.62 -2.35 7.34
N SER A 40 8.72 -2.77 6.73
CA SER A 40 9.63 -3.77 7.31
C SER A 40 10.50 -3.21 8.44
N SER A 41 10.60 -1.88 8.59
CA SER A 41 11.41 -1.22 9.61
C SER A 41 10.57 -0.73 10.78
N TYR A 42 10.92 -1.18 12.00
CA TYR A 42 10.30 -0.72 13.23
C TYR A 42 10.50 0.79 13.44
N GLU A 43 11.70 1.30 13.20
CA GLU A 43 12.06 2.71 13.32
C GLU A 43 11.23 3.58 12.39
N THR A 44 10.98 3.08 11.18
CA THR A 44 10.10 3.75 10.21
C THR A 44 8.65 3.81 10.70
N ALA A 45 8.16 2.76 11.35
CA ALA A 45 6.83 2.77 11.95
C ALA A 45 6.73 3.77 13.11
N VAL A 46 7.78 3.89 13.95
CA VAL A 46 7.87 4.92 15.00
C VAL A 46 7.80 6.33 14.40
N LEU A 47 8.54 6.57 13.31
CA LEU A 47 8.50 7.86 12.60
C LEU A 47 7.09 8.17 12.05
N TYR A 48 6.40 7.18 11.49
CA TYR A 48 5.03 7.36 11.01
C TYR A 48 4.04 7.61 12.15
N ALA A 49 4.16 6.89 13.26
CA ALA A 49 3.35 7.15 14.46
C ALA A 49 3.57 8.59 14.98
N THR A 50 4.82 9.05 15.04
CA THR A 50 5.18 10.40 15.47
C THR A 50 4.61 11.47 14.53
N LYS A 51 4.70 11.27 13.23
CA LYS A 51 4.11 12.20 12.25
C LYS A 51 2.59 12.23 12.33
N ALA A 52 1.95 11.05 12.46
CA ALA A 52 0.50 10.95 12.59
C ALA A 52 0.02 11.70 13.85
N ALA A 53 0.69 11.52 14.99
CA ALA A 53 0.39 12.24 16.23
C ALA A 53 0.52 13.76 16.05
N SER A 54 1.61 14.22 15.43
CA SER A 54 1.84 15.65 15.18
C SER A 54 0.78 16.28 14.26
N ILE A 55 0.35 15.57 13.21
CA ILE A 55 -0.66 16.06 12.26
C ILE A 55 -2.04 16.13 12.91
N ASN A 56 -2.39 15.14 13.75
CA ASN A 56 -3.71 15.03 14.37
C ASN A 56 -3.80 15.71 15.75
N GLY A 57 -2.69 16.28 16.25
CA GLY A 57 -2.68 16.92 17.58
C GLY A 57 -2.81 15.92 18.73
N GLU A 58 -2.35 14.69 18.53
CA GLU A 58 -2.42 13.61 19.51
C GLU A 58 -1.07 13.44 20.23
N ASP A 59 -1.12 13.07 21.51
CA ASP A 59 0.07 12.82 22.31
C ASP A 59 0.55 11.37 22.24
N CYS A 60 -0.38 10.45 21.96
CA CYS A 60 -0.10 9.01 21.91
C CYS A 60 0.50 8.59 20.58
N ARG A 61 1.36 7.58 20.64
CA ARG A 61 2.01 6.94 19.50
C ARG A 61 2.03 5.45 19.72
N TYR A 62 1.60 4.70 18.74
CA TYR A 62 1.54 3.24 18.81
C TYR A 62 2.27 2.63 17.62
N VAL A 63 3.04 1.58 17.87
CA VAL A 63 3.59 0.70 16.84
C VAL A 63 2.91 -0.66 16.95
N TYR A 64 2.32 -1.07 15.86
CA TYR A 64 1.69 -2.36 15.67
C TYR A 64 2.67 -3.30 15.02
N THR A 65 2.99 -4.41 15.66
CA THR A 65 3.65 -5.54 15.01
C THR A 65 2.56 -6.40 14.40
N VAL A 66 2.64 -6.63 13.11
CA VAL A 66 1.63 -7.34 12.36
C VAL A 66 2.23 -8.53 11.62
N GLU A 67 1.42 -9.56 11.47
CA GLU A 67 1.68 -10.70 10.62
C GLU A 67 0.83 -10.59 9.36
N VAL A 68 1.46 -10.81 8.21
CA VAL A 68 0.86 -10.71 6.89
C VAL A 68 1.29 -11.89 6.02
N PRO A 69 0.55 -12.28 4.97
CA PRO A 69 0.94 -13.32 4.03
C PRO A 69 2.32 -13.07 3.42
N GLN A 70 3.05 -14.13 3.13
CA GLN A 70 4.32 -14.01 2.42
C GLN A 70 4.12 -13.38 1.04
N ILE A 71 5.04 -12.52 0.63
CA ILE A 71 5.06 -11.96 -0.71
C ILE A 71 5.48 -13.03 -1.71
N THR A 72 4.76 -13.13 -2.83
CA THR A 72 5.06 -13.99 -3.97
C THR A 72 5.08 -13.15 -5.24
N ASP A 73 5.63 -13.68 -6.34
CA ASP A 73 5.75 -12.92 -7.60
C ASP A 73 4.38 -12.55 -8.19
N ASP A 74 3.32 -13.31 -7.87
CA ASP A 74 1.99 -13.18 -8.43
C ASP A 74 0.95 -12.57 -7.49
N ASN A 75 1.34 -12.20 -6.25
CA ASN A 75 0.45 -11.57 -5.27
C ASN A 75 0.76 -10.10 -4.96
N HIS A 76 1.75 -9.49 -5.65
CA HIS A 76 2.10 -8.09 -5.42
C HIS A 76 2.44 -7.32 -6.69
N ILE A 77 2.27 -6.00 -6.62
CA ILE A 77 2.72 -5.07 -7.65
C ILE A 77 3.76 -4.12 -7.04
N PHE A 78 4.97 -4.14 -7.57
CA PHE A 78 6.04 -3.23 -7.16
C PHE A 78 5.98 -1.92 -7.97
N SER A 79 5.92 -0.77 -7.32
CA SER A 79 5.59 0.52 -7.93
C SER A 79 6.51 0.94 -9.08
N CYS A 80 7.80 0.59 -9.02
CA CYS A 80 8.81 0.99 -10.00
C CYS A 80 9.39 -0.17 -10.82
N ARG A 81 8.78 -1.35 -10.77
CA ARG A 81 9.20 -2.54 -11.53
C ARG A 81 8.10 -2.97 -12.51
N PRO A 82 8.43 -3.71 -13.56
CA PRO A 82 7.46 -4.33 -14.44
C PRO A 82 6.47 -5.20 -13.64
N VAL A 83 5.22 -5.21 -14.09
CA VAL A 83 4.18 -6.04 -13.49
C VAL A 83 4.36 -7.50 -13.94
N ASN A 84 4.18 -8.43 -13.01
CA ASN A 84 4.23 -9.85 -13.31
C ASN A 84 3.21 -10.23 -14.38
N ALA A 85 3.59 -11.08 -15.33
CA ALA A 85 2.76 -11.48 -16.47
C ALA A 85 1.45 -12.16 -16.06
N GLU A 86 1.46 -12.92 -14.95
CA GLU A 86 0.25 -13.57 -14.43
C GLU A 86 -0.76 -12.53 -13.91
N ILE A 87 -0.30 -11.48 -13.21
CA ILE A 87 -1.16 -10.37 -12.77
C ILE A 87 -1.73 -9.62 -13.98
N VAL A 88 -0.91 -9.39 -15.01
CA VAL A 88 -1.37 -8.75 -16.26
C VAL A 88 -2.46 -9.59 -16.90
N SER A 89 -2.22 -10.91 -17.07
CA SER A 89 -3.20 -11.84 -17.66
C SER A 89 -4.51 -11.86 -16.89
N ARG A 90 -4.47 -11.98 -15.56
CA ARG A 90 -5.67 -11.91 -14.71
C ARG A 90 -6.41 -10.58 -14.85
N SER A 91 -5.66 -9.48 -14.96
CA SER A 91 -6.25 -8.15 -15.14
C SER A 91 -6.94 -8.02 -16.50
N GLU A 92 -6.28 -8.42 -17.60
CA GLU A 92 -6.83 -8.38 -18.95
C GLU A 92 -8.09 -9.23 -19.09
N ASN A 93 -8.07 -10.44 -18.53
CA ASN A 93 -9.24 -11.32 -18.49
C ASN A 93 -10.42 -10.71 -17.70
N ALA A 94 -10.13 -10.03 -16.60
CA ALA A 94 -11.17 -9.45 -15.74
C ALA A 94 -11.77 -8.15 -16.31
N VAL A 95 -10.97 -7.32 -17.03
CA VAL A 95 -11.46 -6.09 -17.68
C VAL A 95 -12.00 -6.34 -19.09
N GLY A 96 -11.66 -7.49 -19.71
CA GLY A 96 -12.13 -7.85 -21.06
C GLY A 96 -11.40 -7.14 -22.20
N GLU A 97 -10.25 -6.52 -21.95
CA GLU A 97 -9.45 -5.83 -22.96
C GLU A 97 -7.95 -5.97 -22.71
N THR A 98 -7.15 -5.81 -23.78
CA THR A 98 -5.69 -5.83 -23.67
C THR A 98 -5.17 -4.54 -23.06
N ILE A 99 -4.32 -4.65 -22.06
CA ILE A 99 -3.67 -3.52 -21.40
C ILE A 99 -2.42 -3.11 -22.20
N PRO A 100 -2.22 -1.80 -22.49
CA PRO A 100 -1.07 -1.32 -23.25
C PRO A 100 0.29 -1.69 -22.62
N GLU A 101 1.26 -2.08 -23.46
CA GLU A 101 2.59 -2.51 -22.99
C GLU A 101 3.35 -1.42 -22.21
N GLU A 102 3.19 -0.15 -22.62
CA GLU A 102 3.85 0.97 -21.96
C GLU A 102 3.48 1.13 -20.48
N VAL A 103 2.27 0.71 -20.06
CA VAL A 103 1.85 0.81 -18.67
C VAL A 103 2.24 -0.40 -17.84
N LYS A 104 2.61 -1.52 -18.47
CA LYS A 104 3.06 -2.75 -17.80
C LYS A 104 4.49 -2.65 -17.25
N SER A 105 5.27 -1.68 -17.77
CA SER A 105 6.68 -1.47 -17.40
C SER A 105 6.90 -1.00 -15.95
N ALA A 106 5.86 -0.45 -15.30
CA ALA A 106 5.93 0.02 -13.92
C ALA A 106 4.58 -0.13 -13.20
N GLY A 107 4.58 -0.78 -12.04
CA GLY A 107 3.35 -1.03 -11.27
C GLY A 107 2.55 0.22 -10.94
N LYS A 108 3.23 1.38 -10.74
CA LYS A 108 2.54 2.67 -10.56
C LYS A 108 1.71 3.06 -11.79
N CYS A 109 2.24 2.87 -13.00
CA CYS A 109 1.54 3.20 -14.23
C CYS A 109 0.38 2.25 -14.46
N PHE A 110 0.61 0.96 -14.25
CA PHE A 110 -0.39 -0.10 -14.36
C PHE A 110 -1.59 0.14 -13.44
N ARG A 111 -1.36 0.38 -12.15
CA ARG A 111 -2.41 0.69 -11.18
C ARG A 111 -3.23 1.91 -11.57
N LYS A 112 -2.57 3.01 -11.96
CA LYS A 112 -3.27 4.23 -12.38
C LYS A 112 -4.08 4.04 -13.67
N TYR A 113 -3.55 3.26 -14.61
CA TYR A 113 -4.30 2.89 -15.81
C TYR A 113 -5.58 2.15 -15.44
N LEU A 114 -5.49 1.11 -14.63
CA LEU A 114 -6.65 0.35 -14.16
C LEU A 114 -7.66 1.25 -13.45
N GLY A 115 -7.23 2.10 -12.54
CA GLY A 115 -8.11 3.00 -11.82
C GLY A 115 -8.87 3.95 -12.74
N ASN A 116 -8.20 4.54 -13.72
CA ASN A 116 -8.82 5.40 -14.70
C ASN A 116 -9.78 4.64 -15.63
N LEU A 117 -9.40 3.43 -16.05
CA LEU A 117 -10.25 2.55 -16.84
C LEU A 117 -11.55 2.22 -16.11
N LEU A 118 -11.45 1.76 -14.86
CA LEU A 118 -12.57 1.35 -14.04
C LEU A 118 -13.51 2.50 -13.67
N THR A 119 -13.00 3.72 -13.60
CA THR A 119 -13.80 4.92 -13.29
C THR A 119 -14.25 5.70 -14.54
N GLY A 120 -13.97 5.21 -15.73
CA GLY A 120 -14.36 5.86 -17.00
C GLY A 120 -13.64 7.20 -17.28
N GLN A 121 -12.53 7.46 -16.58
CA GLN A 121 -11.83 8.77 -16.70
C GLN A 121 -10.91 8.90 -17.93
N GLY A 122 -10.80 7.84 -18.74
CA GLY A 122 -9.90 7.79 -19.90
C GLY A 122 -8.41 7.73 -19.50
N SER A 123 -7.66 6.89 -20.19
CA SER A 123 -6.29 6.49 -19.84
C SER A 123 -5.21 7.16 -20.69
N THR A 124 -5.14 8.49 -20.70
CA THR A 124 -4.02 9.18 -21.38
C THR A 124 -2.78 9.19 -20.48
N ILE A 125 -1.58 9.06 -21.08
CA ILE A 125 -0.28 9.12 -20.38
C ILE A 125 -0.18 10.38 -19.49
N LYS A 126 -0.71 11.51 -19.94
CA LYS A 126 -0.72 12.76 -19.17
C LYS A 126 -1.53 12.65 -17.86
N LYS A 127 -2.64 11.92 -17.86
CA LYS A 127 -3.44 11.65 -16.65
C LYS A 127 -2.73 10.68 -15.71
N MET A 128 -2.01 9.68 -16.24
CA MET A 128 -1.23 8.75 -15.42
C MET A 128 -0.07 9.43 -14.66
N MET A 129 0.44 10.56 -15.16
CA MET A 129 1.46 11.38 -14.49
C MET A 129 0.87 12.41 -13.52
N SER A 130 -0.43 12.68 -13.57
CA SER A 130 -1.10 13.64 -12.69
C SER A 130 -1.24 13.10 -11.25
N LYS A 131 -1.67 14.00 -10.34
CA LYS A 131 -2.02 13.60 -8.96
C LYS A 131 -3.08 12.50 -9.00
N ALA A 132 -2.90 11.49 -8.16
CA ALA A 132 -3.84 10.38 -8.08
C ALA A 132 -5.25 10.88 -7.71
N ASP A 133 -6.25 10.45 -8.45
CA ASP A 133 -7.65 10.60 -8.10
C ASP A 133 -7.97 9.53 -7.04
N SER A 134 -8.51 9.94 -5.91
CA SER A 134 -8.81 9.03 -4.79
C SER A 134 -9.79 7.93 -5.20
N ALA A 135 -10.80 8.24 -6.01
CA ALA A 135 -11.77 7.26 -6.48
C ALA A 135 -11.12 6.23 -7.42
N ALA A 136 -10.24 6.68 -8.33
CA ALA A 136 -9.49 5.80 -9.21
C ALA A 136 -8.50 4.90 -8.45
N GLU A 137 -7.80 5.44 -7.45
CA GLU A 137 -6.89 4.63 -6.60
C GLU A 137 -7.65 3.59 -5.79
N ASN A 138 -8.83 3.92 -5.26
CA ASN A 138 -9.69 2.97 -4.56
C ASN A 138 -10.18 1.86 -5.51
N ALA A 139 -10.75 2.23 -6.66
CA ALA A 139 -11.22 1.28 -7.66
C ALA A 139 -10.11 0.32 -8.13
N ALA A 140 -8.90 0.84 -8.36
CA ALA A 140 -7.75 0.02 -8.72
C ALA A 140 -7.38 -0.97 -7.62
N SER A 141 -7.34 -0.53 -6.36
CA SER A 141 -6.97 -1.38 -5.22
C SER A 141 -8.01 -2.48 -4.97
N GLU A 142 -9.29 -2.14 -5.00
CA GLU A 142 -10.38 -3.13 -4.88
C GLU A 142 -10.36 -4.16 -6.02
N PHE A 143 -10.16 -3.70 -7.26
CA PHE A 143 -10.06 -4.58 -8.42
C PHE A 143 -8.87 -5.53 -8.31
N LEU A 144 -7.68 -5.00 -7.97
CA LEU A 144 -6.46 -5.79 -7.82
C LEU A 144 -6.61 -6.84 -6.72
N ASN A 145 -7.23 -6.48 -5.59
CA ASN A 145 -7.52 -7.44 -4.53
C ASN A 145 -8.46 -8.57 -5.01
N LYS A 146 -9.50 -8.24 -5.77
CA LYS A 146 -10.44 -9.25 -6.33
C LYS A 146 -9.75 -10.27 -7.24
N ILE A 147 -8.68 -9.89 -7.94
CA ILE A 147 -7.89 -10.79 -8.79
C ILE A 147 -6.71 -11.44 -8.06
N GLY A 148 -6.63 -11.33 -6.73
CA GLY A 148 -5.64 -12.03 -5.90
C GLY A 148 -4.33 -11.26 -5.66
N VAL A 149 -4.27 -9.96 -5.95
CA VAL A 149 -3.15 -9.12 -5.52
C VAL A 149 -3.37 -8.72 -4.06
N VAL A 150 -2.40 -9.04 -3.22
CA VAL A 150 -2.43 -8.74 -1.78
C VAL A 150 -1.77 -7.41 -1.48
N TYR A 151 -0.70 -7.06 -2.23
CA TYR A 151 0.14 -5.90 -1.92
C TYR A 151 0.38 -4.97 -3.10
N LEU A 152 0.41 -3.68 -2.79
CA LEU A 152 1.17 -2.69 -3.56
C LEU A 152 2.45 -2.39 -2.77
N ALA A 153 3.63 -2.57 -3.39
CA ALA A 153 4.93 -2.47 -2.72
C ALA A 153 5.78 -1.35 -3.31
N TRP A 154 6.63 -0.75 -2.50
CA TRP A 154 7.63 0.23 -2.93
C TRP A 154 8.85 0.23 -2.00
N PRO A 155 10.05 0.64 -2.47
CA PRO A 155 11.21 0.71 -1.63
C PRO A 155 11.05 1.83 -0.59
N HIS A 156 11.55 1.62 0.63
CA HIS A 156 11.59 2.66 1.65
C HIS A 156 12.41 3.87 1.15
N SER A 157 13.53 3.61 0.49
CA SER A 157 14.37 4.64 -0.11
C SER A 157 14.59 4.37 -1.60
N GLN A 158 14.44 5.40 -2.43
CA GLN A 158 14.74 5.29 -3.87
C GLN A 158 16.23 5.09 -4.15
N THR A 159 17.10 5.47 -3.22
CA THR A 159 18.55 5.28 -3.32
C THR A 159 19.01 3.90 -2.88
N LYS A 160 18.15 3.14 -2.18
CA LYS A 160 18.39 1.77 -1.74
C LYS A 160 17.17 0.90 -2.08
N PRO A 161 16.96 0.58 -3.36
CA PRO A 161 15.73 -0.11 -3.80
C PRO A 161 15.62 -1.55 -3.30
N ASP A 162 16.72 -2.16 -2.90
CA ASP A 162 16.77 -3.53 -2.35
C ASP A 162 16.84 -3.56 -0.80
N GLY A 163 16.66 -2.41 -0.15
CA GLY A 163 16.59 -2.29 1.30
C GLY A 163 15.19 -2.52 1.85
N ASP A 164 14.90 -1.88 2.99
CA ASP A 164 13.58 -1.92 3.61
C ASP A 164 12.46 -1.59 2.63
N THR A 165 11.35 -2.31 2.75
CA THR A 165 10.18 -2.15 1.89
C THR A 165 8.98 -1.65 2.66
N ASN A 166 8.17 -0.86 1.96
CA ASN A 166 6.83 -0.50 2.41
C ASN A 166 5.81 -1.21 1.54
N ARG A 167 4.67 -1.57 2.13
CA ARG A 167 3.56 -2.19 1.43
C ARG A 167 2.24 -1.51 1.80
N ALA A 168 1.32 -1.45 0.86
CA ALA A 168 -0.09 -1.23 1.13
C ALA A 168 -0.80 -2.58 1.01
N VAL A 169 -1.38 -3.07 2.09
CA VAL A 169 -2.18 -4.31 2.11
C VAL A 169 -3.58 -3.96 1.65
N LEU A 170 -4.07 -4.67 0.65
CA LEU A 170 -5.32 -4.34 -0.04
C LEU A 170 -6.58 -4.89 0.63
N ASN A 171 -6.42 -5.84 1.58
CA ASN A 171 -7.51 -6.42 2.34
C ASN A 171 -7.18 -6.42 3.83
N GLU A 172 -8.04 -5.85 4.64
CA GLU A 172 -7.86 -5.78 6.10
C GLU A 172 -7.83 -7.15 6.79
N ASN A 173 -8.40 -8.19 6.16
CA ASN A 173 -8.38 -9.55 6.69
C ASN A 173 -7.03 -10.26 6.49
N ASP A 174 -6.14 -9.71 5.67
CA ASP A 174 -4.78 -10.22 5.46
C ASP A 174 -3.78 -9.70 6.51
N ILE A 175 -4.25 -8.95 7.51
CA ILE A 175 -3.40 -8.40 8.58
C ILE A 175 -3.85 -8.94 9.93
N ARG A 176 -2.95 -9.58 10.65
CA ARG A 176 -3.16 -10.00 12.02
C ARG A 176 -2.26 -9.19 12.96
N ILE A 177 -2.85 -8.46 13.90
CA ILE A 177 -2.09 -7.77 14.96
C ILE A 177 -1.58 -8.82 15.94
N ILE A 178 -0.26 -8.85 16.19
CA ILE A 178 0.37 -9.75 17.16
C ILE A 178 0.92 -9.02 18.39
N LYS A 179 1.20 -7.71 18.26
CA LYS A 179 1.65 -6.88 19.39
C LYS A 179 1.31 -5.42 19.11
N ILE A 180 1.00 -4.68 20.17
CA ILE A 180 0.81 -3.22 20.15
C ILE A 180 1.73 -2.65 21.23
N GLU A 181 2.53 -1.64 20.87
CA GLU A 181 3.43 -0.93 21.76
C GLU A 181 3.13 0.56 21.73
N GLN A 182 2.92 1.16 22.88
CA GLN A 182 2.95 2.61 23.01
C GLN A 182 4.41 3.05 23.06
N VAL A 183 4.78 3.99 22.21
CA VAL A 183 6.14 4.50 22.12
C VAL A 183 6.20 5.93 22.61
N GLU A 184 7.21 6.21 23.44
CA GLU A 184 7.47 7.56 23.94
C GLU A 184 8.00 8.45 22.80
N PRO A 185 7.69 9.76 22.83
CA PRO A 185 8.36 10.70 21.95
C PRO A 185 9.87 10.68 22.26
N ASP A 186 10.70 10.54 21.24
CA ASP A 186 12.14 10.74 21.41
C ASP A 186 12.37 12.07 22.13
N LYS A 187 12.86 11.99 23.36
CA LYS A 187 13.39 13.19 24.02
C LYS A 187 14.55 13.64 23.18
N LYS A 188 14.35 14.73 22.40
CA LYS A 188 15.47 15.40 21.75
C LYS A 188 16.50 15.69 22.82
N ILE A 189 17.63 14.96 22.77
CA ILE A 189 18.85 15.28 23.51
C ILE A 189 19.40 16.57 22.97
#